data_14595530a2ddc077cf0788c4885514b8
#
_entry.id   14595530a2ddc077cf0788c4885514b8
#
_cell.length_a   1.000
_cell.length_b   1.000
_cell.length_c   1.000
_cell.angle_alpha   90.00
_cell.angle_beta   90.00
_cell.angle_gamma   90.00
#
_symmetry.space_group_name_H-M   'P 1'
#
loop_
_entity.id
_entity.type
_entity.pdbx_description
1 polymer ?
#
loop_
_entity_poly.entity_id
_entity_poly.type
_entity_poly.pdbx_seq_one_letter_code
_entity_poly.pdbx_strand_id
1 'polypeptide(L)'
;MASLYKKRDIWYISSMIDKRRISVSLRTKDKRIAKQLKPKAELELLSQLSGATQPSKNLPFDELVRCYLKADHNWSKRTKELNEYVFRSYQSGKPLPPNPTTRAIFVRTINTCWNWGMKQGLITKAYKLEGDTQGESRNRVLSDSELKTLLDEIRDNRFNLFVRFAYYTGTRSGEIRSI
;
A
#
# COMPACT_ATOMS: atom_id res chain seq x y z
N MET A 1 -4.82 -36.58 -0.45
CA MET A 1 -5.99 -36.29 0.45
C MET A 1 -5.59 -35.23 1.45
N ALA A 2 -6.41 -34.21 1.60
CA ALA A 2 -6.16 -33.15 2.57
C ALA A 2 -6.61 -33.55 3.98
N SER A 3 -5.79 -33.26 4.98
CA SER A 3 -6.04 -33.57 6.39
C SER A 3 -6.38 -32.31 7.18
N LEU A 4 -7.31 -32.44 8.16
CA LEU A 4 -7.64 -31.41 9.11
C LEU A 4 -6.79 -31.57 10.38
N TYR A 5 -6.23 -30.46 10.87
CA TYR A 5 -5.54 -30.44 12.16
C TYR A 5 -5.81 -29.14 12.91
N LYS A 6 -5.63 -29.18 14.22
CA LYS A 6 -5.85 -28.02 15.10
C LYS A 6 -4.51 -27.46 15.57
N LYS A 7 -4.33 -26.12 15.46
CA LYS A 7 -3.16 -25.41 15.95
C LYS A 7 -3.61 -24.12 16.64
N ARG A 8 -3.24 -23.92 17.91
CA ARG A 8 -3.61 -22.75 18.72
C ARG A 8 -5.12 -22.44 18.64
N ASP A 9 -5.97 -23.46 18.88
CA ASP A 9 -7.44 -23.40 18.83
C ASP A 9 -8.09 -23.14 17.46
N ILE A 10 -7.33 -22.96 16.40
CA ILE A 10 -7.86 -22.76 15.05
C ILE A 10 -7.66 -24.03 14.23
N TRP A 11 -8.67 -24.38 13.42
CA TRP A 11 -8.59 -25.50 12.48
C TRP A 11 -7.88 -25.09 11.20
N TYR A 12 -7.03 -25.99 10.72
CA TYR A 12 -6.28 -25.88 9.48
C TYR A 12 -6.54 -27.09 8.61
N ILE A 13 -6.50 -26.87 7.30
CA ILE A 13 -6.43 -27.94 6.30
C ILE A 13 -5.00 -28.00 5.75
N SER A 14 -4.44 -29.21 5.62
CA SER A 14 -3.15 -29.40 4.98
C SER A 14 -3.20 -30.49 3.92
N SER A 15 -2.51 -30.26 2.82
CA SER A 15 -2.28 -31.25 1.77
C SER A 15 -0.79 -31.39 1.48
N MET A 16 -0.36 -32.56 1.08
CA MET A 16 1.00 -32.81 0.65
C MET A 16 0.99 -33.10 -0.85
N ILE A 17 1.68 -32.26 -1.63
CA ILE A 17 1.79 -32.39 -3.09
C ILE A 17 3.25 -32.14 -3.44
N ASP A 18 3.84 -32.98 -4.28
CA ASP A 18 5.24 -32.90 -4.70
C ASP A 18 6.24 -32.74 -3.55
N LYS A 19 6.04 -33.52 -2.48
CA LYS A 19 6.87 -33.49 -1.25
C LYS A 19 6.81 -32.16 -0.47
N ARG A 20 5.93 -31.22 -0.86
CA ARG A 20 5.71 -29.95 -0.12
C ARG A 20 4.39 -30.02 0.64
N ARG A 21 4.44 -29.68 1.92
CA ARG A 21 3.24 -29.54 2.76
C ARG A 21 2.73 -28.12 2.72
N ILE A 22 1.51 -27.94 2.23
CA ILE A 22 0.82 -26.65 2.23
C ILE A 22 -0.33 -26.72 3.22
N SER A 23 -0.53 -25.68 4.01
CA SER A 23 -1.60 -25.61 4.99
C SER A 23 -2.27 -24.24 4.98
N VAL A 24 -3.61 -24.26 5.04
CA VAL A 24 -4.45 -23.04 5.06
C VAL A 24 -5.29 -23.02 6.33
N SER A 25 -5.42 -21.86 6.93
CA SER A 25 -6.29 -21.65 8.10
C SER A 25 -7.74 -21.57 7.69
N LEU A 26 -8.59 -22.32 8.36
CA LEU A 26 -10.05 -22.26 8.18
C LEU A 26 -10.71 -21.17 9.03
N ARG A 27 -9.93 -20.43 9.82
CA ARG A 27 -10.36 -19.34 10.70
C ARG A 27 -11.53 -19.69 11.62
N THR A 28 -11.67 -20.95 11.99
CA THR A 28 -12.72 -21.43 12.89
C THR A 28 -12.13 -22.27 14.02
N LYS A 29 -12.76 -22.19 15.19
CA LYS A 29 -12.47 -23.05 16.36
C LYS A 29 -13.36 -24.27 16.40
N ASP A 30 -14.49 -24.25 15.69
CA ASP A 30 -15.48 -25.32 15.69
C ASP A 30 -15.13 -26.41 14.66
N LYS A 31 -15.07 -27.65 15.12
CA LYS A 31 -14.78 -28.83 14.30
C LYS A 31 -15.86 -29.12 13.26
N ARG A 32 -17.13 -28.81 13.56
CA ARG A 32 -18.25 -29.05 12.63
C ARG A 32 -18.16 -28.09 11.45
N ILE A 33 -17.91 -26.83 11.73
CA ILE A 33 -17.72 -25.80 10.70
C ILE A 33 -16.46 -26.11 9.87
N ALA A 34 -15.37 -26.54 10.51
CA ALA A 34 -14.14 -26.93 9.81
C ALA A 34 -14.38 -28.11 8.85
N LYS A 35 -15.21 -29.10 9.23
CA LYS A 35 -15.60 -30.21 8.33
C LYS A 35 -16.45 -29.74 7.15
N GLN A 36 -17.35 -28.76 7.35
CA GLN A 36 -18.16 -28.20 6.27
C GLN A 36 -17.33 -27.35 5.29
N LEU A 37 -16.33 -26.63 5.81
CA LEU A 37 -15.43 -25.81 4.99
C LEU A 37 -14.35 -26.65 4.27
N LYS A 38 -14.09 -27.87 4.73
CA LYS A 38 -13.05 -28.74 4.16
C LYS A 38 -13.14 -28.89 2.64
N PRO A 39 -14.28 -29.24 2.02
CA PRO A 39 -14.37 -29.46 0.57
C PRO A 39 -14.01 -28.19 -0.22
N LYS A 40 -14.50 -27.04 0.24
CA LYS A 40 -14.22 -25.74 -0.41
C LYS A 40 -12.74 -25.36 -0.30
N ALA A 41 -12.15 -25.52 0.87
CA ALA A 41 -10.73 -25.24 1.11
C ALA A 41 -9.81 -26.24 0.38
N GLU A 42 -10.23 -27.49 0.22
CA GLU A 42 -9.50 -28.51 -0.55
C GLU A 42 -9.49 -28.17 -2.04
N LEU A 43 -10.60 -27.69 -2.57
CA LEU A 43 -10.73 -27.23 -3.95
C LEU A 43 -9.86 -25.99 -4.20
N GLU A 44 -9.81 -25.08 -3.25
CA GLU A 44 -8.98 -23.87 -3.30
C GLU A 44 -7.47 -24.21 -3.21
N LEU A 45 -7.10 -25.15 -2.34
CA LEU A 45 -5.73 -25.70 -2.29
C LEU A 45 -5.34 -26.41 -3.59
N LEU A 46 -6.21 -27.20 -4.17
CA LEU A 46 -5.98 -27.89 -5.44
C LEU A 46 -5.85 -26.88 -6.59
N SER A 47 -6.65 -25.83 -6.62
CA SER A 47 -6.56 -24.77 -7.63
C SER A 47 -5.26 -23.97 -7.53
N GLN A 48 -4.78 -23.72 -6.31
CA GLN A 48 -3.47 -23.07 -6.07
C GLN A 48 -2.29 -23.96 -6.48
N LEU A 49 -2.43 -25.27 -6.35
CA LEU A 49 -1.36 -26.24 -6.61
C LEU A 49 -1.31 -26.72 -8.06
N SER A 50 -2.47 -26.82 -8.72
CA SER A 50 -2.54 -27.23 -10.13
C SER A 50 -2.11 -26.14 -11.11
N GLY A 51 -1.73 -24.97 -10.60
CA GLY A 51 -1.48 -23.81 -11.48
C GLY A 51 -2.73 -23.39 -12.27
N ALA A 52 -3.88 -24.01 -11.98
CA ALA A 52 -5.18 -23.54 -12.44
C ALA A 52 -5.58 -22.31 -11.64
N THR A 53 -4.67 -21.35 -11.59
CA THR A 53 -5.00 -19.95 -11.38
C THR A 53 -6.15 -19.66 -12.33
N GLN A 54 -7.26 -19.15 -11.84
CA GLN A 54 -8.31 -18.59 -12.69
C GLN A 54 -7.63 -17.88 -13.87
N PRO A 55 -8.16 -18.00 -15.11
CA PRO A 55 -7.51 -17.39 -16.25
C PRO A 55 -7.18 -15.97 -15.85
N SER A 56 -5.90 -15.69 -15.66
CA SER A 56 -5.43 -14.38 -15.27
C SER A 56 -5.96 -13.44 -16.35
N LYS A 57 -6.97 -12.69 -15.98
CA LYS A 57 -7.45 -11.61 -16.81
C LYS A 57 -6.27 -10.65 -16.87
N ASN A 58 -5.44 -10.72 -17.90
CA ASN A 58 -4.41 -9.71 -18.13
C ASN A 58 -5.12 -8.39 -18.40
N LEU A 59 -5.63 -7.79 -17.35
CA LEU A 59 -6.35 -6.52 -17.43
C LEU A 59 -5.40 -5.45 -17.97
N PRO A 60 -5.85 -4.65 -18.92
CA PRO A 60 -5.13 -3.44 -19.31
C PRO A 60 -4.97 -2.52 -18.11
N PHE A 61 -3.91 -1.69 -18.12
CA PHE A 61 -3.58 -0.85 -16.97
C PHE A 61 -4.73 0.04 -16.51
N ASP A 62 -5.50 0.59 -17.46
CA ASP A 62 -6.64 1.47 -17.14
C ASP A 62 -7.74 0.77 -16.35
N GLU A 63 -8.04 -0.48 -16.71
CA GLU A 63 -9.00 -1.29 -15.95
C GLU A 63 -8.44 -1.71 -14.59
N LEU A 64 -7.14 -2.03 -14.54
CA LEU A 64 -6.45 -2.34 -13.30
C LEU A 64 -6.52 -1.16 -12.32
N VAL A 65 -6.25 0.06 -12.79
CA VAL A 65 -6.36 1.29 -11.97
C VAL A 65 -7.78 1.49 -11.46
N ARG A 66 -8.80 1.27 -12.30
CA ARG A 66 -10.22 1.37 -11.87
C ARG A 66 -10.54 0.38 -10.75
N CYS A 67 -10.06 -0.87 -10.88
CA CYS A 67 -10.25 -1.88 -9.84
C CYS A 67 -9.48 -1.51 -8.56
N TYR A 68 -8.25 -1.02 -8.70
CA TYR A 68 -7.41 -0.59 -7.60
C TYR A 68 -8.03 0.57 -6.81
N LEU A 69 -8.51 1.61 -7.49
CA LEU A 69 -9.13 2.76 -6.83
C LEU A 69 -10.49 2.46 -6.15
N LYS A 70 -11.19 1.41 -6.62
CA LYS A 70 -12.45 0.95 -6.02
C LYS A 70 -12.23 0.02 -4.81
N ALA A 71 -11.07 -0.60 -4.70
CA ALA A 71 -10.76 -1.49 -3.60
C ALA A 71 -10.64 -0.71 -2.28
N ASP A 72 -10.97 -1.37 -1.18
CA ASP A 72 -10.80 -0.80 0.16
C ASP A 72 -9.32 -0.88 0.58
N HIS A 73 -8.69 0.29 0.67
CA HIS A 73 -7.27 0.42 1.05
C HIS A 73 -7.07 1.16 2.38
N ASN A 74 -8.14 1.50 3.09
CA ASN A 74 -8.07 2.35 4.30
C ASN A 74 -7.29 3.66 4.10
N TRP A 75 -7.37 4.25 2.91
CA TRP A 75 -6.69 5.50 2.62
C TRP A 75 -7.37 6.71 3.25
N SER A 76 -6.56 7.68 3.69
CA SER A 76 -7.08 9.01 3.96
C SER A 76 -7.62 9.63 2.65
N LYS A 77 -8.57 10.58 2.77
CA LYS A 77 -9.10 11.33 1.63
C LYS A 77 -7.98 11.93 0.75
N ARG A 78 -6.98 12.54 1.39
CA ARG A 78 -5.84 13.16 0.70
C ARG A 78 -4.98 12.14 -0.04
N THR A 79 -4.78 10.94 0.54
CA THR A 79 -4.03 9.86 -0.13
C THR A 79 -4.77 9.36 -1.36
N LYS A 80 -6.09 9.23 -1.28
CA LYS A 80 -6.92 8.84 -2.41
C LYS A 80 -6.84 9.86 -3.55
N GLU A 81 -7.01 11.14 -3.26
CA GLU A 81 -6.91 12.24 -4.22
C GLU A 81 -5.52 12.26 -4.91
N LEU A 82 -4.44 12.06 -4.14
CA LEU A 82 -3.10 11.97 -4.67
C LEU A 82 -2.94 10.80 -5.64
N ASN A 83 -3.42 9.61 -5.27
CA ASN A 83 -3.34 8.43 -6.12
C ASN A 83 -4.14 8.62 -7.41
N GLU A 84 -5.36 9.17 -7.32
CA GLU A 84 -6.18 9.50 -8.50
C GLU A 84 -5.46 10.49 -9.43
N TYR A 85 -4.83 11.52 -8.88
CA TYR A 85 -4.02 12.49 -9.64
C TYR A 85 -2.86 11.80 -10.36
N VAL A 86 -2.09 10.96 -9.66
CA VAL A 86 -0.94 10.24 -10.22
C VAL A 86 -1.37 9.36 -11.40
N PHE A 87 -2.43 8.55 -11.21
CA PHE A 87 -2.92 7.67 -12.26
C PHE A 87 -3.46 8.44 -13.47
N ARG A 88 -4.24 9.50 -13.25
CA ARG A 88 -4.76 10.34 -14.32
C ARG A 88 -3.62 10.99 -15.12
N SER A 89 -2.61 11.50 -14.45
CA SER A 89 -1.44 12.09 -15.10
C SER A 89 -0.68 11.06 -15.94
N TYR A 90 -0.46 9.86 -15.39
CA TYR A 90 0.25 8.79 -16.09
C TYR A 90 -0.53 8.26 -17.29
N GLN A 91 -1.83 8.02 -17.15
CA GLN A 91 -2.71 7.56 -18.23
C GLN A 91 -2.86 8.59 -19.37
N SER A 92 -2.71 9.89 -19.07
CA SER A 92 -2.70 10.94 -20.10
C SER A 92 -1.41 11.01 -20.93
N GLY A 93 -0.45 10.11 -20.69
CA GLY A 93 0.83 10.06 -21.42
C GLY A 93 1.80 11.18 -21.06
N LYS A 94 1.56 11.94 -19.97
CA LYS A 94 2.47 12.98 -19.52
C LYS A 94 3.79 12.38 -19.03
N PRO A 95 4.93 13.02 -19.29
CA PRO A 95 6.21 12.57 -18.76
C PRO A 95 6.19 12.61 -17.23
N LEU A 96 6.98 11.73 -16.62
CA LEU A 96 7.15 11.75 -15.17
C LEU A 96 7.70 13.09 -14.68
N PRO A 97 7.28 13.57 -13.51
CA PRO A 97 7.75 14.83 -12.97
C PRO A 97 9.28 14.93 -12.92
N PRO A 98 9.88 16.09 -13.24
CA PRO A 98 11.33 16.28 -13.21
C PRO A 98 11.89 16.27 -11.78
N ASN A 99 11.10 16.71 -10.80
CA ASN A 99 11.53 16.73 -9.40
C ASN A 99 11.68 15.29 -8.86
N PRO A 100 12.84 14.89 -8.30
CA PRO A 100 13.13 13.53 -7.85
C PRO A 100 12.13 13.01 -6.82
N THR A 101 11.79 13.84 -5.83
CA THR A 101 10.83 13.46 -4.77
C THR A 101 9.43 13.20 -5.34
N THR A 102 8.96 14.06 -6.23
CA THR A 102 7.65 13.90 -6.87
C THR A 102 7.66 12.69 -7.81
N ARG A 103 8.73 12.50 -8.57
CA ARG A 103 8.92 11.32 -9.43
C ARG A 103 8.88 10.03 -8.62
N ALA A 104 9.56 9.97 -7.49
CA ALA A 104 9.55 8.81 -6.59
C ALA A 104 8.13 8.47 -6.10
N ILE A 105 7.28 9.47 -5.83
CA ILE A 105 5.87 9.25 -5.49
C ILE A 105 5.13 8.58 -6.65
N PHE A 106 5.32 9.06 -7.88
CA PHE A 106 4.70 8.47 -9.07
C PHE A 106 5.12 7.02 -9.26
N VAL A 107 6.44 6.75 -9.28
CA VAL A 107 7.01 5.41 -9.45
C VAL A 107 6.44 4.45 -8.38
N ARG A 108 6.47 4.86 -7.13
CA ARG A 108 5.95 4.04 -6.02
C ARG A 108 4.45 3.76 -6.16
N THR A 109 3.65 4.78 -6.46
CA THR A 109 2.19 4.62 -6.57
C THR A 109 1.82 3.67 -7.72
N ILE A 110 2.42 3.85 -8.90
CA ILE A 110 2.16 3.02 -10.08
C ILE A 110 2.62 1.57 -9.84
N ASN A 111 3.83 1.40 -9.28
CA ASN A 111 4.36 0.07 -8.98
C ASN A 111 3.55 -0.66 -7.90
N THR A 112 2.97 0.08 -6.95
CA THR A 112 2.07 -0.48 -5.93
C THR A 112 0.78 -1.01 -6.56
N CYS A 113 0.20 -0.29 -7.53
CA CYS A 113 -0.96 -0.75 -8.29
C CYS A 113 -0.66 -2.05 -9.06
N TRP A 114 0.48 -2.14 -9.76
CA TRP A 114 0.92 -3.34 -10.44
C TRP A 114 1.10 -4.53 -9.48
N ASN A 115 1.76 -4.30 -8.34
CA ASN A 115 1.94 -5.34 -7.33
C ASN A 115 0.61 -5.82 -6.74
N TRP A 116 -0.32 -4.90 -6.51
CA TRP A 116 -1.66 -5.23 -6.05
C TRP A 116 -2.40 -6.09 -7.08
N GLY A 117 -2.36 -5.71 -8.35
CA GLY A 117 -2.98 -6.48 -9.42
C GLY A 117 -2.46 -7.91 -9.54
N MET A 118 -1.15 -8.11 -9.37
CA MET A 118 -0.55 -9.44 -9.30
C MET A 118 -1.05 -10.23 -8.09
N LYS A 119 -1.10 -9.60 -6.91
CA LYS A 119 -1.61 -10.24 -5.68
C LYS A 119 -3.07 -10.65 -5.79
N GLN A 120 -3.87 -9.89 -6.53
CA GLN A 120 -5.28 -10.19 -6.77
C GLN A 120 -5.50 -11.19 -7.93
N GLY A 121 -4.44 -11.62 -8.62
CA GLY A 121 -4.56 -12.51 -9.77
C GLY A 121 -5.21 -11.86 -11.00
N LEU A 122 -5.27 -10.53 -11.05
CA LEU A 122 -5.86 -9.77 -12.16
C LEU A 122 -4.91 -9.65 -13.36
N ILE A 123 -3.61 -9.81 -13.11
CA ILE A 123 -2.54 -9.76 -14.10
C ILE A 123 -1.48 -10.82 -13.80
N THR A 124 -0.81 -11.32 -14.82
CA THR A 124 0.30 -12.29 -14.69
C THR A 124 1.65 -11.62 -14.58
N LYS A 125 1.82 -10.44 -15.17
CA LYS A 125 3.08 -9.72 -15.24
C LYS A 125 2.88 -8.24 -14.86
N ALA A 126 3.75 -7.72 -14.00
CA ALA A 126 3.77 -6.30 -13.65
C ALA A 126 4.75 -5.56 -14.57
N TYR A 127 4.30 -4.47 -15.17
CA TYR A 127 5.12 -3.55 -15.95
C TYR A 127 5.53 -2.37 -15.08
N LYS A 128 6.47 -2.63 -14.16
CA LYS A 128 6.94 -1.65 -13.19
C LYS A 128 7.78 -0.57 -13.86
N LEU A 129 7.60 0.65 -13.37
CA LEU A 129 8.48 1.75 -13.71
C LEU A 129 9.82 1.60 -12.98
N GLU A 130 10.90 1.86 -13.71
CA GLU A 130 12.23 1.98 -13.12
C GLU A 130 12.42 3.36 -12.50
N GLY A 131 13.18 3.43 -11.42
CA GLY A 131 13.50 4.66 -10.72
C GLY A 131 13.43 4.53 -9.20
N ASP A 132 13.93 5.54 -8.52
CA ASP A 132 13.92 5.60 -7.08
C ASP A 132 12.49 5.72 -6.54
N THR A 133 12.25 4.99 -5.47
CA THR A 133 10.98 5.03 -4.71
C THR A 133 11.06 5.93 -3.49
N GLN A 134 12.24 6.45 -3.19
CA GLN A 134 12.48 7.40 -2.09
C GLN A 134 12.85 8.76 -2.68
N GLY A 135 12.29 9.82 -2.10
CA GLY A 135 12.66 11.17 -2.45
C GLY A 135 13.96 11.59 -1.76
N GLU A 136 14.58 12.64 -2.25
CA GLU A 136 15.74 13.24 -1.62
C GLU A 136 15.37 13.82 -0.24
N SER A 137 16.20 13.53 0.75
CA SER A 137 16.08 14.12 2.08
C SER A 137 16.53 15.58 2.05
N ARG A 138 15.78 16.45 2.70
CA ARG A 138 16.20 17.85 2.91
C ARG A 138 17.12 17.92 4.13
N ASN A 139 18.39 18.21 3.90
CA ASN A 139 19.38 18.27 4.98
C ASN A 139 19.62 19.72 5.48
N ARG A 140 18.83 20.70 4.99
CA ARG A 140 18.98 22.09 5.43
C ARG A 140 18.31 22.29 6.78
N VAL A 141 19.09 22.70 7.75
CA VAL A 141 18.65 23.16 9.06
C VAL A 141 18.86 24.66 9.13
N LEU A 142 17.92 25.41 9.70
CA LEU A 142 18.06 26.84 9.96
C LEU A 142 19.10 27.05 11.06
N SER A 143 20.04 27.99 10.84
CA SER A 143 20.90 28.44 11.90
C SER A 143 20.17 29.40 12.83
N ASP A 144 20.69 29.62 14.05
CA ASP A 144 20.05 30.51 15.04
C ASP A 144 19.90 31.96 14.50
N SER A 145 20.86 32.44 13.71
CA SER A 145 20.79 33.74 13.05
C SER A 145 19.69 33.81 12.00
N GLU A 146 19.54 32.78 11.16
CA GLU A 146 18.48 32.72 10.17
C GLU A 146 17.09 32.62 10.85
N LEU A 147 16.99 31.85 11.93
CA LEU A 147 15.77 31.78 12.72
C LEU A 147 15.39 33.14 13.29
N LYS A 148 16.35 33.86 13.89
CA LYS A 148 16.13 35.20 14.43
C LYS A 148 15.61 36.14 13.36
N THR A 149 16.29 36.20 12.21
CA THR A 149 15.88 37.03 11.07
C THR A 149 14.46 36.70 10.62
N LEU A 150 14.14 35.36 10.51
CA LEU A 150 12.82 34.91 10.12
C LEU A 150 11.74 35.38 11.14
N LEU A 151 12.02 35.28 12.42
CA LEU A 151 11.08 35.68 13.48
C LEU A 151 10.87 37.18 13.54
N ASP A 152 11.92 37.96 13.27
CA ASP A 152 11.85 39.43 13.26
C ASP A 152 11.03 39.96 12.06
N GLU A 153 10.99 39.25 10.94
CA GLU A 153 10.19 39.57 9.75
C GLU A 153 8.69 39.19 9.90
N ILE A 154 8.34 38.29 10.84
CA ILE A 154 6.96 37.88 11.04
C ILE A 154 6.21 38.93 11.87
N ARG A 155 5.32 39.68 11.23
CA ARG A 155 4.53 40.75 11.86
C ARG A 155 3.34 40.23 12.69
N ASP A 156 2.77 39.09 12.31
CA ASP A 156 1.66 38.48 13.04
C ASP A 156 2.16 37.74 14.28
N ASN A 157 1.75 38.23 15.46
CA ASN A 157 2.20 37.68 16.75
C ASN A 157 1.79 36.22 16.96
N ARG A 158 0.61 35.81 16.46
CA ARG A 158 0.16 34.42 16.60
C ARG A 158 0.97 33.50 15.71
N PHE A 159 1.26 33.93 14.48
CA PHE A 159 2.09 33.17 13.56
C PHE A 159 3.55 33.11 14.06
N ASN A 160 4.08 34.20 14.63
CA ASN A 160 5.40 34.20 15.26
C ASN A 160 5.48 33.17 16.39
N LEU A 161 4.50 33.17 17.30
CA LEU A 161 4.40 32.20 18.38
C LEU A 161 4.30 30.74 17.84
N PHE A 162 3.50 30.54 16.80
CA PHE A 162 3.36 29.22 16.13
C PHE A 162 4.71 28.73 15.59
N VAL A 163 5.47 29.61 14.91
CA VAL A 163 6.79 29.25 14.34
C VAL A 163 7.79 28.94 15.45
N ARG A 164 7.84 29.75 16.52
CA ARG A 164 8.68 29.48 17.71
C ARG A 164 8.34 28.14 18.33
N PHE A 165 7.06 27.89 18.57
CA PHE A 165 6.62 26.64 19.16
C PHE A 165 7.02 25.43 18.28
N ALA A 166 6.77 25.51 16.97
CA ALA A 166 7.15 24.44 16.03
C ALA A 166 8.67 24.20 16.04
N TYR A 167 9.47 25.25 16.05
CA TYR A 167 10.94 25.15 16.03
C TYR A 167 11.47 24.49 17.30
N TYR A 168 11.07 24.97 18.47
CA TYR A 168 11.61 24.46 19.74
C TYR A 168 11.07 23.09 20.16
N THR A 169 9.88 22.71 19.71
CA THR A 169 9.27 21.43 20.06
C THR A 169 9.45 20.35 18.99
N GLY A 170 9.79 20.72 17.76
CA GLY A 170 9.79 19.79 16.61
C GLY A 170 8.40 19.27 16.22
N THR A 171 7.35 19.85 16.76
CA THR A 171 5.97 19.42 16.56
C THR A 171 5.51 19.74 15.13
N ARG A 172 4.78 18.81 14.51
CA ARG A 172 4.26 19.03 13.16
C ARG A 172 3.17 20.10 13.16
N SER A 173 3.11 20.87 12.07
CA SER A 173 2.14 21.97 11.94
C SER A 173 0.66 21.56 12.14
N GLY A 174 0.31 20.32 11.78
CA GLY A 174 -1.04 19.76 12.02
C GLY A 174 -1.32 19.50 13.48
N GLU A 175 -0.33 19.06 14.23
CA GLU A 175 -0.44 18.79 15.67
C GLU A 175 -0.59 20.08 16.48
N ILE A 176 0.18 21.15 16.11
CA ILE A 176 0.05 22.46 16.75
C ILE A 176 -1.34 23.07 16.54
N ARG A 177 -1.96 22.82 15.37
CA ARG A 177 -3.32 23.35 15.09
C ARG A 177 -4.43 22.62 15.83
N SER A 178 -4.14 21.48 16.43
CA SER A 178 -5.10 20.69 17.21
C SER A 178 -5.06 20.99 18.71
N ILE A 179 -4.12 21.83 19.16
CA ILE A 179 -4.02 22.37 20.51
C ILE A 179 -4.88 23.64 20.61
#